data_455669ae554d3937b4a1a0d26c457e53
#
_entry.id   455669ae554d3937b4a1a0d26c457e53
#
_cell.length_a   1.000
_cell.length_b   1.000
_cell.length_c   1.000
_cell.angle_alpha   90.00
_cell.angle_beta   90.00
_cell.angle_gamma   90.00
#
_symmetry.space_group_name_H-M   'P 1'
#
loop_
_entity.id
_entity.type
_entity.pdbx_description
1 polymer ?
#
loop_
_entity_poly.entity_id
_entity_poly.type
_entity_poly.pdbx_seq_one_letter_code
_entity_poly.pdbx_strand_id
1 'polypeptide(L)'
;VDALLRELSRFAPDAPLRPDTLYFGGGTPSLLDPADAARLIAAAQPLPGAEITLEANPETVTEDSLRAFREAGVNRISFGVQSARDSQLKTLGRPHTARQARAAFAAARRAGFTNISGDIMLALPHYTQAEFDETLELIEDGGATHISAYLLKIEPDSAFGRTPPEGLPTSDEAADFYLYAVEQLEHHGYRQYEISNFARPGYEGKHNLIYWDCGDYLGIG
;
A
#
# COMPACT_ATOMS: atom_id res chain seq x y z
N VAL A 1 -9.97 5.28 -17.94
CA VAL A 1 -8.70 5.91 -18.36
C VAL A 1 -8.94 7.18 -19.18
N ASP A 2 -9.72 7.12 -20.30
CA ASP A 2 -9.91 8.30 -21.16
C ASP A 2 -10.57 9.50 -20.43
N ALA A 3 -11.42 9.26 -19.44
CA ALA A 3 -11.96 10.31 -18.58
C ALA A 3 -10.85 10.97 -17.75
N LEU A 4 -9.98 10.18 -17.13
CA LEU A 4 -8.82 10.66 -16.37
C LEU A 4 -7.85 11.47 -17.25
N LEU A 5 -7.58 11.02 -18.47
CA LEU A 5 -6.73 11.76 -19.41
C LEU A 5 -7.34 13.12 -19.80
N ARG A 6 -8.67 13.17 -20.00
CA ARG A 6 -9.37 14.45 -20.25
C ARG A 6 -9.35 15.37 -19.03
N GLU A 7 -9.48 14.80 -17.82
CA GLU A 7 -9.41 15.55 -16.58
C GLU A 7 -8.00 16.14 -16.40
N LEU A 8 -6.98 15.30 -16.53
CA LEU A 8 -5.57 15.69 -16.43
C LEU A 8 -5.23 16.84 -17.40
N SER A 9 -5.73 16.77 -18.64
CA SER A 9 -5.50 17.83 -19.64
C SER A 9 -6.10 19.18 -19.28
N ARG A 10 -7.11 19.23 -18.41
CA ARG A 10 -7.72 20.48 -17.93
C ARG A 10 -6.86 21.19 -16.89
N PHE A 11 -6.10 20.42 -16.09
CA PHE A 11 -5.20 20.99 -15.08
C PHE A 11 -3.86 21.45 -15.67
N ALA A 12 -3.49 20.96 -16.84
CA ALA A 12 -2.24 21.30 -17.51
C ALA A 12 -2.46 21.64 -18.99
N PRO A 13 -3.27 22.70 -19.31
CA PRO A 13 -3.62 23.02 -20.69
C PRO A 13 -2.42 23.52 -21.51
N ASP A 14 -1.50 24.25 -20.87
CA ASP A 14 -0.41 24.97 -21.57
C ASP A 14 1.00 24.49 -21.18
N ALA A 15 1.13 23.66 -20.15
CA ALA A 15 2.42 23.16 -19.65
C ALA A 15 2.28 21.81 -18.95
N PRO A 16 3.30 20.94 -18.98
CA PRO A 16 3.26 19.66 -18.27
C PRO A 16 3.24 19.86 -16.74
N LEU A 17 2.52 18.99 -16.02
CA LEU A 17 2.42 19.02 -14.56
C LEU A 17 3.78 18.76 -13.88
N ARG A 18 4.58 17.85 -14.43
CA ARG A 18 5.90 17.46 -13.91
C ARG A 18 5.91 17.11 -12.42
N PRO A 19 5.03 16.21 -11.97
CA PRO A 19 4.99 15.85 -10.56
C PRO A 19 6.24 15.10 -10.10
N ASP A 20 6.62 15.33 -8.83
CA ASP A 20 7.67 14.55 -8.14
C ASP A 20 7.19 13.17 -7.74
N THR A 21 5.89 12.98 -7.62
CA THR A 21 5.26 11.71 -7.30
C THR A 21 3.98 11.51 -8.11
N LEU A 22 3.70 10.24 -8.46
CA LEU A 22 2.44 9.82 -9.05
C LEU A 22 1.94 8.60 -8.30
N TYR A 23 0.70 8.62 -7.83
CA TYR A 23 0.14 7.56 -7.00
C TYR A 23 -1.14 7.02 -7.62
N PHE A 24 -1.11 5.74 -7.97
CA PHE A 24 -2.28 4.98 -8.41
C PHE A 24 -2.89 4.29 -7.19
N GLY A 25 -3.97 4.87 -6.66
CA GLY A 25 -4.67 4.40 -5.48
C GLY A 25 -6.17 4.29 -5.68
N GLY A 26 -6.87 3.82 -4.63
CA GLY A 26 -8.31 3.63 -4.59
C GLY A 26 -8.78 2.41 -5.38
N GLY A 27 -9.88 1.81 -5.01
CA GLY A 27 -10.36 0.58 -5.65
C GLY A 27 -9.29 -0.51 -5.71
N THR A 28 -8.90 -0.92 -6.90
CA THR A 28 -7.82 -1.90 -7.12
C THR A 28 -7.00 -1.51 -8.36
N PRO A 29 -6.02 -0.61 -8.25
CA PRO A 29 -5.26 -0.09 -9.39
C PRO A 29 -4.52 -1.16 -10.20
N SER A 30 -4.11 -2.26 -9.57
CA SER A 30 -3.46 -3.39 -10.22
C SER A 30 -4.34 -4.17 -11.21
N LEU A 31 -5.64 -3.85 -11.30
CA LEU A 31 -6.55 -4.34 -12.35
C LEU A 31 -6.52 -3.50 -13.63
N LEU A 32 -5.84 -2.35 -13.63
CA LEU A 32 -5.60 -1.58 -14.86
C LEU A 32 -4.77 -2.41 -15.84
N ASP A 33 -5.01 -2.16 -17.13
CA ASP A 33 -4.07 -2.60 -18.15
C ASP A 33 -2.76 -1.80 -17.98
N PRO A 34 -1.59 -2.44 -17.93
CA PRO A 34 -0.30 -1.73 -17.85
C PRO A 34 -0.08 -0.70 -18.96
N ALA A 35 -0.65 -0.92 -20.17
CA ALA A 35 -0.62 0.07 -21.24
C ALA A 35 -1.43 1.34 -20.88
N ASP A 36 -2.52 1.20 -20.15
CA ASP A 36 -3.30 2.34 -19.67
C ASP A 36 -2.58 3.09 -18.53
N ALA A 37 -1.90 2.39 -17.66
CA ALA A 37 -1.00 3.03 -16.69
C ALA A 37 0.12 3.81 -17.39
N ALA A 38 0.74 3.25 -18.43
CA ALA A 38 1.74 3.94 -19.24
C ALA A 38 1.18 5.21 -19.89
N ARG A 39 -0.05 5.20 -20.42
CA ARG A 39 -0.72 6.38 -20.99
C ARG A 39 -0.92 7.49 -19.96
N LEU A 40 -1.34 7.13 -18.74
CA LEU A 40 -1.53 8.10 -17.64
C LEU A 40 -0.19 8.68 -17.18
N ILE A 41 0.84 7.86 -17.01
CA ILE A 41 2.19 8.29 -16.65
C ILE A 41 2.75 9.24 -17.73
N ALA A 42 2.62 8.87 -19.01
CA ALA A 42 3.07 9.71 -20.12
C ALA A 42 2.34 11.07 -20.17
N ALA A 43 1.04 11.08 -19.87
CA ALA A 43 0.23 12.31 -19.84
C ALA A 43 0.60 13.22 -18.66
N ALA A 44 0.92 12.66 -17.48
CA ALA A 44 1.36 13.40 -16.31
C ALA A 44 2.78 13.98 -16.46
N GLN A 45 3.62 13.38 -17.28
CA GLN A 45 5.01 13.76 -17.53
C GLN A 45 5.82 13.96 -16.23
N PRO A 46 5.91 12.95 -15.34
CA PRO A 46 6.60 13.08 -14.06
C PRO A 46 8.07 13.48 -14.26
N LEU A 47 8.64 14.12 -13.24
CA LEU A 47 10.06 14.48 -13.23
C LEU A 47 10.95 13.22 -13.30
N PRO A 48 12.16 13.32 -13.84
CA PRO A 48 13.15 12.25 -13.76
C PRO A 48 13.41 11.86 -12.30
N GLY A 49 13.25 10.56 -11.97
CA GLY A 49 13.39 10.05 -10.61
C GLY A 49 12.15 10.27 -9.70
N ALA A 50 11.01 10.65 -10.28
CA ALA A 50 9.72 10.68 -9.58
C ALA A 50 9.39 9.31 -8.99
N GLU A 51 8.75 9.31 -7.82
CA GLU A 51 8.16 8.10 -7.24
C GLU A 51 6.82 7.82 -7.91
N ILE A 52 6.70 6.67 -8.56
CA ILE A 52 5.48 6.23 -9.23
C ILE A 52 4.99 4.96 -8.53
N THR A 53 3.97 5.12 -7.68
CA THR A 53 3.42 4.05 -6.85
C THR A 53 2.18 3.44 -7.48
N LEU A 54 2.06 2.11 -7.39
CA LEU A 54 0.85 1.36 -7.70
C LEU A 54 0.41 0.55 -6.48
N GLU A 55 -0.85 0.72 -6.04
CA GLU A 55 -1.48 -0.18 -5.08
C GLU A 55 -1.91 -1.48 -5.76
N ALA A 56 -1.71 -2.59 -5.07
CA ALA A 56 -2.07 -3.90 -5.57
C ALA A 56 -2.61 -4.82 -4.47
N ASN A 57 -3.61 -5.62 -4.82
CA ASN A 57 -3.99 -6.75 -4.00
C ASN A 57 -3.17 -7.99 -4.43
N PRO A 58 -2.74 -8.84 -3.48
CA PRO A 58 -1.90 -10.00 -3.79
C PRO A 58 -2.46 -10.95 -4.84
N GLU A 59 -3.79 -11.10 -4.91
CA GLU A 59 -4.47 -12.00 -5.85
C GLU A 59 -4.62 -11.44 -7.27
N THR A 60 -4.36 -10.13 -7.45
CA THR A 60 -4.59 -9.46 -8.75
C THR A 60 -3.35 -9.37 -9.62
N VAL A 61 -2.21 -9.80 -9.12
CA VAL A 61 -0.92 -9.63 -9.79
C VAL A 61 -0.26 -10.96 -10.16
N THR A 62 0.47 -10.92 -11.26
CA THR A 62 1.39 -11.97 -11.70
C THR A 62 2.76 -11.36 -11.96
N GLU A 63 3.80 -12.18 -12.11
CA GLU A 63 5.13 -11.69 -12.47
C GLU A 63 5.10 -10.91 -13.78
N ASP A 64 4.35 -11.40 -14.77
CA ASP A 64 4.25 -10.76 -16.10
C ASP A 64 3.53 -9.41 -16.02
N SER A 65 2.40 -9.32 -15.27
CA SER A 65 1.71 -8.04 -15.07
C SER A 65 2.58 -7.03 -14.32
N LEU A 66 3.31 -7.48 -13.28
CA LEU A 66 4.22 -6.62 -12.52
C LEU A 66 5.40 -6.14 -13.38
N ARG A 67 5.96 -7.01 -14.24
CA ARG A 67 6.99 -6.60 -15.20
C ARG A 67 6.45 -5.56 -16.18
N ALA A 68 5.24 -5.74 -16.70
CA ALA A 68 4.62 -4.77 -17.59
C ALA A 68 4.35 -3.41 -16.91
N PHE A 69 3.91 -3.40 -15.64
CA PHE A 69 3.80 -2.16 -14.87
C PHE A 69 5.16 -1.50 -14.64
N ARG A 70 6.20 -2.29 -14.38
CA ARG A 70 7.57 -1.79 -14.23
C ARG A 70 8.06 -1.12 -15.51
N GLU A 71 7.80 -1.75 -16.67
CA GLU A 71 8.10 -1.21 -18.00
C GLU A 71 7.28 0.04 -18.33
N ALA A 72 6.02 0.11 -17.85
CA ALA A 72 5.18 1.30 -17.97
C ALA A 72 5.70 2.50 -17.15
N GLY A 73 6.65 2.28 -16.22
CA GLY A 73 7.26 3.34 -15.42
C GLY A 73 6.96 3.27 -13.92
N VAL A 74 6.10 2.36 -13.46
CA VAL A 74 5.86 2.14 -12.01
C VAL A 74 7.17 1.69 -11.36
N ASN A 75 7.58 2.35 -10.27
CA ASN A 75 8.84 2.05 -9.59
C ASN A 75 8.68 1.72 -8.10
N ARG A 76 7.47 1.88 -7.54
CA ARG A 76 7.10 1.47 -6.19
C ARG A 76 5.78 0.69 -6.24
N ILE A 77 5.68 -0.39 -5.47
CA ILE A 77 4.44 -1.16 -5.35
C ILE A 77 4.05 -1.32 -3.88
N SER A 78 2.75 -1.18 -3.57
CA SER A 78 2.19 -1.41 -2.24
C SER A 78 1.20 -2.55 -2.27
N PHE A 79 1.43 -3.57 -1.43
CA PHE A 79 0.55 -4.73 -1.32
C PHE A 79 -0.33 -4.66 -0.08
N GLY A 80 -1.64 -4.72 -0.27
CA GLY A 80 -2.61 -4.85 0.80
C GLY A 80 -2.60 -6.25 1.42
N VAL A 81 -1.57 -6.58 2.22
CA VAL A 81 -1.39 -7.88 2.87
C VAL A 81 -2.39 -8.09 4.00
N GLN A 82 -2.48 -7.11 4.89
CA GLN A 82 -3.34 -7.01 6.07
C GLN A 82 -3.00 -8.02 7.18
N SER A 83 -2.83 -9.30 6.89
CA SER A 83 -2.50 -10.34 7.86
C SER A 83 -1.87 -11.57 7.18
N ALA A 84 -0.99 -12.27 7.89
CA ALA A 84 -0.48 -13.59 7.50
C ALA A 84 -1.42 -14.74 7.88
N ARG A 85 -2.54 -14.45 8.54
CA ARG A 85 -3.54 -15.46 8.97
C ARG A 85 -4.74 -15.46 8.04
N ASP A 86 -4.99 -16.59 7.36
CA ASP A 86 -6.13 -16.75 6.45
C ASP A 86 -7.49 -16.58 7.18
N SER A 87 -7.56 -16.88 8.48
CA SER A 87 -8.73 -16.64 9.32
C SER A 87 -9.03 -15.13 9.45
N GLN A 88 -8.01 -14.31 9.71
CA GLN A 88 -8.13 -12.86 9.79
C GLN A 88 -8.47 -12.24 8.42
N LEU A 89 -7.81 -12.71 7.35
CA LEU A 89 -8.13 -12.28 5.99
C LEU A 89 -9.59 -12.54 5.64
N LYS A 90 -10.12 -13.71 6.02
CA LYS A 90 -11.53 -14.04 5.83
C LYS A 90 -12.45 -13.12 6.64
N THR A 91 -12.11 -12.81 7.89
CA THR A 91 -12.86 -11.87 8.72
C THR A 91 -12.91 -10.48 8.09
N LEU A 92 -11.80 -10.02 7.53
CA LEU A 92 -11.68 -8.75 6.79
C LEU A 92 -12.34 -8.77 5.41
N GLY A 93 -12.89 -9.92 4.96
CA GLY A 93 -13.46 -10.06 3.62
C GLY A 93 -12.42 -10.00 2.50
N ARG A 94 -11.15 -10.29 2.80
CA ARG A 94 -10.10 -10.31 1.79
C ARG A 94 -10.15 -11.60 0.97
N PRO A 95 -10.07 -11.52 -0.38
CA PRO A 95 -10.15 -12.71 -1.23
C PRO A 95 -8.84 -13.50 -1.32
N HIS A 96 -7.71 -12.88 -0.96
CA HIS A 96 -6.39 -13.51 -1.01
C HIS A 96 -6.08 -14.30 0.27
N THR A 97 -5.06 -15.13 0.17
CA THR A 97 -4.46 -15.92 1.26
C THR A 97 -3.03 -15.44 1.56
N ALA A 98 -2.51 -15.78 2.74
CA ALA A 98 -1.11 -15.52 3.09
C ALA A 98 -0.12 -16.13 2.07
N ARG A 99 -0.45 -17.29 1.48
CA ARG A 99 0.35 -17.91 0.42
C ARG A 99 0.37 -17.04 -0.85
N GLN A 100 -0.75 -16.44 -1.23
CA GLN A 100 -0.81 -15.52 -2.37
C GLN A 100 -0.04 -14.22 -2.10
N ALA A 101 -0.08 -13.71 -0.86
CA ALA A 101 0.73 -12.56 -0.47
C ALA A 101 2.23 -12.86 -0.62
N ARG A 102 2.73 -14.00 -0.10
CA ARG A 102 4.14 -14.43 -0.31
C ARG A 102 4.49 -14.55 -1.79
N ALA A 103 3.60 -15.11 -2.60
CA ALA A 103 3.80 -15.26 -4.04
C ALA A 103 3.89 -13.90 -4.76
N ALA A 104 3.05 -12.92 -4.36
CA ALA A 104 3.04 -11.58 -4.92
C ALA A 104 4.36 -10.83 -4.64
N PHE A 105 4.88 -10.88 -3.42
CA PHE A 105 6.20 -10.32 -3.09
C PHE A 105 7.32 -10.95 -3.92
N ALA A 106 7.32 -12.29 -4.01
CA ALA A 106 8.31 -13.00 -4.80
C ALA A 106 8.23 -12.62 -6.29
N ALA A 107 7.02 -12.46 -6.84
CA ALA A 107 6.79 -12.01 -8.20
C ALA A 107 7.28 -10.57 -8.41
N ALA A 108 7.01 -9.65 -7.47
CA ALA A 108 7.48 -8.27 -7.55
C ALA A 108 9.00 -8.17 -7.58
N ARG A 109 9.68 -8.94 -6.74
CA ARG A 109 11.16 -9.00 -6.77
C ARG A 109 11.69 -9.53 -8.09
N ARG A 110 11.10 -10.61 -8.64
CA ARG A 110 11.50 -11.15 -9.96
C ARG A 110 11.18 -10.19 -11.11
N ALA A 111 10.13 -9.39 -10.99
CA ALA A 111 9.82 -8.31 -11.93
C ALA A 111 10.75 -7.10 -11.80
N GLY A 112 11.68 -7.08 -10.82
CA GLY A 112 12.69 -6.04 -10.65
C GLY A 112 12.27 -4.88 -9.74
N PHE A 113 11.20 -5.01 -8.95
CA PHE A 113 10.89 -4.03 -7.92
C PHE A 113 11.85 -4.14 -6.74
N THR A 114 12.40 -3.02 -6.32
CA THR A 114 13.25 -2.87 -5.13
C THR A 114 12.61 -1.97 -4.07
N ASN A 115 11.60 -1.18 -4.43
CA ASN A 115 10.79 -0.38 -3.51
C ASN A 115 9.41 -1.05 -3.39
N ILE A 116 9.25 -1.83 -2.33
CA ILE A 116 8.05 -2.64 -2.10
C ILE A 116 7.51 -2.31 -0.71
N SER A 117 6.22 -2.00 -0.64
CA SER A 117 5.48 -1.78 0.60
C SER A 117 4.54 -2.95 0.88
N GLY A 118 4.35 -3.25 2.16
CA GLY A 118 3.30 -4.15 2.63
C GLY A 118 2.42 -3.45 3.67
N ASP A 119 1.10 -3.56 3.52
CA ASP A 119 0.16 -2.97 4.46
C ASP A 119 -0.27 -4.00 5.50
N ILE A 120 -0.27 -3.62 6.78
CA ILE A 120 -0.70 -4.43 7.92
C ILE A 120 -1.90 -3.75 8.58
N MET A 121 -2.93 -4.55 8.88
CA MET A 121 -4.04 -4.09 9.71
C MET A 121 -3.80 -4.51 11.16
N LEU A 122 -3.76 -3.53 12.06
CA LEU A 122 -3.59 -3.72 13.50
C LEU A 122 -4.94 -3.77 14.22
N ALA A 123 -4.95 -4.28 15.44
CA ALA A 123 -6.12 -4.29 16.32
C ALA A 123 -7.35 -5.01 15.72
N LEU A 124 -7.11 -6.12 15.05
CA LEU A 124 -8.15 -6.99 14.50
C LEU A 124 -8.91 -7.72 15.63
N PRO A 125 -10.11 -8.27 15.37
CA PRO A 125 -10.81 -9.09 16.35
C PRO A 125 -9.95 -10.26 16.85
N HIS A 126 -9.86 -10.43 18.17
CA HIS A 126 -9.03 -11.46 18.82
C HIS A 126 -7.55 -11.45 18.41
N TYR A 127 -7.02 -10.32 17.94
CA TYR A 127 -5.67 -10.20 17.42
C TYR A 127 -4.62 -10.36 18.51
N THR A 128 -3.57 -11.11 18.21
CA THR A 128 -2.47 -11.37 19.13
C THR A 128 -1.15 -10.82 18.61
N GLN A 129 -0.20 -10.58 19.51
CA GLN A 129 1.16 -10.17 19.14
C GLN A 129 1.81 -11.18 18.19
N ALA A 130 1.65 -12.48 18.43
CA ALA A 130 2.18 -13.52 17.56
C ALA A 130 1.64 -13.48 16.13
N GLU A 131 0.35 -13.07 15.93
CA GLU A 131 -0.21 -12.89 14.58
C GLU A 131 0.37 -11.68 13.87
N PHE A 132 0.68 -10.62 14.61
CA PHE A 132 1.40 -9.47 14.08
C PHE A 132 2.82 -9.86 13.66
N ASP A 133 3.56 -10.52 14.54
CA ASP A 133 4.94 -10.97 14.28
C ASP A 133 5.00 -11.85 13.02
N GLU A 134 4.09 -12.83 12.88
CA GLU A 134 3.99 -13.65 11.67
C GLU A 134 3.72 -12.82 10.40
N THR A 135 2.94 -11.74 10.53
CA THR A 135 2.64 -10.85 9.40
C THR A 135 3.85 -10.00 9.04
N LEU A 136 4.55 -9.48 10.05
CA LEU A 136 5.79 -8.74 9.87
C LEU A 136 6.86 -9.60 9.21
N GLU A 137 7.08 -10.84 9.70
CA GLU A 137 7.99 -11.80 9.09
C GLU A 137 7.65 -12.08 7.61
N LEU A 138 6.36 -12.28 7.29
CA LEU A 138 5.92 -12.52 5.91
C LEU A 138 6.35 -11.36 5.00
N ILE A 139 6.15 -10.12 5.44
CA ILE A 139 6.44 -8.92 4.67
C ILE A 139 7.96 -8.70 4.56
N GLU A 140 8.70 -8.91 5.64
CA GLU A 140 10.17 -8.79 5.66
C GLU A 140 10.82 -9.83 4.76
N ASP A 141 10.44 -11.11 4.86
CA ASP A 141 10.89 -12.21 3.99
C ASP A 141 10.56 -11.91 2.50
N GLY A 142 9.44 -11.22 2.27
CA GLY A 142 9.04 -10.70 0.97
C GLY A 142 10.01 -9.68 0.39
N GLY A 143 10.89 -9.09 1.22
CA GLY A 143 11.86 -8.07 0.84
C GLY A 143 11.25 -6.67 0.78
N ALA A 144 10.20 -6.41 1.56
CA ALA A 144 9.63 -5.08 1.68
C ALA A 144 10.63 -4.11 2.30
N THR A 145 10.61 -2.89 1.79
CA THR A 145 11.44 -1.77 2.27
C THR A 145 10.60 -0.73 3.02
N HIS A 146 9.28 -0.90 3.00
CA HIS A 146 8.31 -0.02 3.60
C HIS A 146 7.14 -0.83 4.15
N ILE A 147 6.54 -0.38 5.25
CA ILE A 147 5.35 -0.97 5.86
C ILE A 147 4.38 0.14 6.24
N SER A 148 3.11 -0.05 5.86
CA SER A 148 2.01 0.76 6.34
C SER A 148 1.23 -0.05 7.38
N ALA A 149 1.20 0.40 8.63
CA ALA A 149 0.54 -0.29 9.74
C ALA A 149 -0.62 0.55 10.28
N TYR A 150 -1.85 0.12 9.97
CA TYR A 150 -3.07 0.87 10.29
C TYR A 150 -3.86 0.19 11.40
N LEU A 151 -4.28 0.96 12.40
CA LEU A 151 -5.33 0.51 13.33
C LEU A 151 -6.65 0.33 12.57
N LEU A 152 -7.34 -0.78 12.81
CA LEU A 152 -8.67 -1.01 12.27
C LEU A 152 -9.62 0.08 12.77
N LYS A 153 -10.08 0.94 11.87
CA LYS A 153 -11.12 1.92 12.13
C LYS A 153 -12.46 1.40 11.59
N ILE A 154 -13.46 1.37 12.44
CA ILE A 154 -14.80 0.93 12.05
C ILE A 154 -15.64 2.15 11.67
N GLU A 155 -15.93 2.28 10.38
CA GLU A 155 -16.82 3.31 9.88
C GLU A 155 -18.29 2.85 10.01
N PRO A 156 -19.21 3.73 10.46
CA PRO A 156 -20.62 3.36 10.72
C PRO A 156 -21.33 2.69 9.53
N ASP A 157 -21.01 3.14 8.32
CA ASP A 157 -21.64 2.65 7.08
C ASP A 157 -20.97 1.40 6.50
N SER A 158 -19.88 0.92 7.13
CA SER A 158 -19.19 -0.30 6.72
C SER A 158 -19.95 -1.57 7.15
N ALA A 159 -19.55 -2.73 6.65
CA ALA A 159 -20.07 -4.01 7.12
C ALA A 159 -19.84 -4.19 8.63
N PHE A 160 -18.66 -3.87 9.12
CA PHE A 160 -18.32 -3.92 10.55
C PHE A 160 -19.06 -2.86 11.36
N GLY A 161 -19.37 -1.69 10.80
CA GLY A 161 -20.17 -0.67 11.47
C GLY A 161 -21.62 -1.12 11.69
N ARG A 162 -22.20 -1.83 10.73
CA ARG A 162 -23.56 -2.38 10.84
C ARG A 162 -23.62 -3.64 11.71
N THR A 163 -22.57 -4.44 11.70
CA THR A 163 -22.49 -5.70 12.48
C THR A 163 -21.05 -5.85 12.97
N PRO A 164 -20.70 -5.23 14.11
CA PRO A 164 -19.35 -5.31 14.66
C PRO A 164 -18.99 -6.77 14.99
N PRO A 165 -17.80 -7.23 14.60
CA PRO A 165 -17.34 -8.55 14.98
C PRO A 165 -17.08 -8.63 16.48
N GLU A 166 -17.24 -9.83 17.05
CA GLU A 166 -16.84 -10.09 18.42
C GLU A 166 -15.32 -10.04 18.59
N GLY A 167 -14.84 -9.69 19.78
CA GLY A 167 -13.41 -9.72 20.11
C GLY A 167 -12.63 -8.52 19.59
N LEU A 168 -13.31 -7.43 19.25
CA LEU A 168 -12.62 -6.17 19.00
C LEU A 168 -11.94 -5.67 20.28
N PRO A 169 -10.69 -5.16 20.19
CA PRO A 169 -10.04 -4.54 21.34
C PRO A 169 -10.74 -3.24 21.76
N THR A 170 -10.60 -2.91 23.02
CA THR A 170 -10.90 -1.55 23.51
C THR A 170 -9.90 -0.55 22.93
N SER A 171 -10.19 0.75 23.08
CA SER A 171 -9.27 1.81 22.61
C SER A 171 -7.89 1.73 23.30
N ASP A 172 -7.86 1.39 24.59
CA ASP A 172 -6.61 1.27 25.34
C ASP A 172 -5.81 0.04 24.88
N GLU A 173 -6.46 -1.11 24.69
CA GLU A 173 -5.83 -2.32 24.15
C GLU A 173 -5.30 -2.10 22.71
N ALA A 174 -6.03 -1.35 21.89
CA ALA A 174 -5.59 -1.00 20.54
C ALA A 174 -4.38 -0.05 20.58
N ALA A 175 -4.34 0.89 21.53
CA ALA A 175 -3.19 1.79 21.72
C ALA A 175 -1.96 1.02 22.21
N ASP A 176 -2.11 0.13 23.18
CA ASP A 176 -1.02 -0.73 23.67
C ASP A 176 -0.49 -1.63 22.54
N PHE A 177 -1.39 -2.17 21.71
CA PHE A 177 -0.99 -2.97 20.57
C PHE A 177 -0.22 -2.15 19.51
N TYR A 178 -0.65 -0.91 19.26
CA TYR A 178 0.06 -0.02 18.36
C TYR A 178 1.48 0.26 18.85
N LEU A 179 1.66 0.53 20.14
CA LEU A 179 2.99 0.75 20.73
C LEU A 179 3.87 -0.49 20.60
N TYR A 180 3.32 -1.68 20.83
CA TYR A 180 4.02 -2.94 20.57
C TYR A 180 4.45 -3.05 19.10
N ALA A 181 3.54 -2.76 18.16
CA ALA A 181 3.85 -2.83 16.73
C ALA A 181 4.96 -1.84 16.33
N VAL A 182 4.96 -0.62 16.88
CA VAL A 182 6.03 0.37 16.65
C VAL A 182 7.38 -0.20 17.12
N GLU A 183 7.45 -0.75 18.34
CA GLU A 183 8.66 -1.34 18.89
C GLU A 183 9.21 -2.48 18.02
N GLN A 184 8.34 -3.40 17.58
CA GLN A 184 8.74 -4.51 16.73
C GLN A 184 9.20 -4.04 15.34
N LEU A 185 8.50 -3.11 14.71
CA LEU A 185 8.89 -2.54 13.42
C LEU A 185 10.27 -1.88 13.49
N GLU A 186 10.56 -1.12 14.56
CA GLU A 186 11.87 -0.52 14.77
C GLU A 186 12.97 -1.58 15.00
N HIS A 187 12.69 -2.63 15.77
CA HIS A 187 13.59 -3.76 15.98
C HIS A 187 13.97 -4.44 14.66
N HIS A 188 13.02 -4.55 13.72
CA HIS A 188 13.22 -5.10 12.39
C HIS A 188 13.80 -4.09 11.38
N GLY A 189 14.17 -2.87 11.85
CA GLY A 189 14.87 -1.85 11.05
C GLY A 189 13.96 -1.00 10.18
N TYR A 190 12.65 -1.01 10.44
CA TYR A 190 11.71 -0.08 9.84
C TYR A 190 11.48 1.10 10.78
N ARG A 191 11.98 2.28 10.42
CA ARG A 191 11.84 3.49 11.22
C ARG A 191 10.50 4.15 10.95
N GLN A 192 9.81 4.54 12.01
CA GLN A 192 8.61 5.35 11.88
C GLN A 192 8.96 6.72 11.32
N TYR A 193 8.26 7.19 10.30
CA TYR A 193 8.43 8.55 9.76
C TYR A 193 7.13 9.36 9.80
N GLU A 194 5.99 8.69 10.02
CA GLU A 194 4.70 9.28 10.37
C GLU A 194 3.82 8.24 11.08
N ILE A 195 2.60 8.58 11.47
CA ILE A 195 1.76 7.78 12.39
C ILE A 195 1.59 6.32 11.92
N SER A 196 1.35 6.10 10.63
CA SER A 196 1.01 4.77 10.10
C SER A 196 2.11 4.16 9.23
N ASN A 197 3.16 4.91 8.90
CA ASN A 197 4.14 4.46 7.92
C ASN A 197 5.55 4.35 8.48
N PHE A 198 6.18 3.24 8.13
CA PHE A 198 7.49 2.82 8.59
C PHE A 198 8.33 2.42 7.38
N ALA A 199 9.61 2.77 7.37
CA ALA A 199 10.49 2.48 6.26
C ALA A 199 11.90 2.13 6.67
N ARG A 200 12.58 1.35 5.86
CA ARG A 200 14.04 1.29 5.91
C ARG A 200 14.59 2.65 5.46
N PRO A 201 15.72 3.10 6.02
CA PRO A 201 16.28 4.40 5.68
C PRO A 201 16.42 4.61 4.17
N GLY A 202 15.84 5.71 3.65
CA GLY A 202 15.84 6.08 2.24
C GLY A 202 14.70 5.47 1.41
N TYR A 203 13.74 4.79 2.07
CA TYR A 203 12.54 4.23 1.43
C TYR A 203 11.24 4.83 1.99
N GLU A 204 11.32 5.94 2.67
CA GLU A 204 10.16 6.73 3.09
C GLU A 204 9.30 7.07 1.87
N GLY A 205 7.99 6.89 1.96
CA GLY A 205 7.08 7.17 0.85
C GLY A 205 7.06 8.67 0.53
N LYS A 206 7.64 9.07 -0.59
CA LYS A 206 7.73 10.48 -0.98
C LYS A 206 6.35 11.12 -1.13
N HIS A 207 5.39 10.38 -1.66
CA HIS A 207 4.02 10.84 -1.81
C HIS A 207 3.36 11.12 -0.46
N ASN A 208 3.57 10.25 0.54
CA ASN A 208 3.05 10.45 1.90
C ASN A 208 3.69 11.69 2.56
N LEU A 209 4.99 11.89 2.37
CA LEU A 209 5.69 13.05 2.93
C LEU A 209 5.16 14.37 2.38
N ILE A 210 4.73 14.43 1.10
CA ILE A 210 4.11 15.64 0.52
C ILE A 210 2.86 16.04 1.32
N TYR A 211 2.01 15.07 1.73
CA TYR A 211 0.84 15.37 2.56
C TYR A 211 1.25 15.90 3.94
N TRP A 212 2.23 15.28 4.59
CA TRP A 212 2.68 15.66 5.93
C TRP A 212 3.40 17.01 5.93
N ASP A 213 4.10 17.35 4.85
CA ASP A 213 4.74 18.65 4.63
C ASP A 213 3.75 19.73 4.14
N CYS A 214 2.46 19.41 4.07
CA CYS A 214 1.41 20.29 3.55
C CYS A 214 1.71 20.81 2.13
N GLY A 215 2.37 19.98 1.31
CA GLY A 215 2.66 20.25 -0.09
C GLY A 215 1.42 20.16 -0.98
N ASP A 216 1.49 20.78 -2.15
CA ASP A 216 0.41 20.74 -3.13
C ASP A 216 0.28 19.34 -3.74
N TYR A 217 -0.95 18.88 -3.91
CA TYR A 217 -1.27 17.68 -4.63
C TYR A 217 -2.52 17.85 -5.49
N LEU A 218 -2.63 17.04 -6.54
CA LEU A 218 -3.76 17.00 -7.43
C LEU A 218 -4.38 15.60 -7.40
N GLY A 219 -5.64 15.51 -6.96
CA GLY A 219 -6.45 14.29 -7.08
C GLY A 219 -7.29 14.33 -8.35
N ILE A 220 -7.27 13.24 -9.11
CA ILE A 220 -8.09 13.03 -10.30
C ILE A 220 -8.78 11.67 -10.24
N GLY A 221 -10.05 11.58 -10.75
CA GLY A 221 -10.83 10.35 -10.78
C GLY A 221 -12.11 10.33 -9.98
#